data_02abfbbfc80b1eba7afa2b9fd9494aeb
#
_entry.id   02abfbbfc80b1eba7afa2b9fd9494aeb
#
_cell.length_a   1.000
_cell.length_b   1.000
_cell.length_c   1.000
_cell.angle_alpha   90.00
_cell.angle_beta   90.00
_cell.angle_gamma   90.00
#
_symmetry.space_group_name_H-M   'P 1'
#
loop_
_entity.id
_entity.type
_entity.pdbx_description
1 polymer ?
#
loop_
_entity_poly.entity_id
_entity_poly.type
_entity_poly.pdbx_seq_one_letter_code
_entity_poly.pdbx_strand_id
1 'polypeptide(L)'
;MDIKIRKGIKSDLSTVLALIKELADYENALDQVDVTLSQLEKDGFEGNPYYYLLVAELDNQIIGVCFYFIRYSTWKGKVLFLEDFVVKEEFRRKGIGGMLFEETIRISKKENMDGLHWQVLDWNTPALNFYKKYKATISSTWLNGRLNKEQIKNIKDLA
;
A
#
# COMPACT_ATOMS: atom_id res chain seq x y z
N MET A 1 8.15 -12.11 -20.37
CA MET A 1 7.06 -12.30 -19.39
C MET A 1 5.97 -11.29 -19.75
N ASP A 2 4.77 -11.76 -20.01
CA ASP A 2 3.62 -10.90 -20.30
C ASP A 2 2.94 -10.54 -18.95
N ILE A 3 3.41 -9.45 -18.35
CA ILE A 3 2.95 -8.98 -17.05
C ILE A 3 1.87 -7.94 -17.26
N LYS A 4 0.69 -8.17 -16.70
CA LYS A 4 -0.44 -7.27 -16.77
C LYS A 4 -0.62 -6.52 -15.46
N ILE A 5 -0.64 -5.19 -15.52
CA ILE A 5 -1.06 -4.36 -14.38
C ILE A 5 -2.54 -4.03 -14.54
N ARG A 6 -3.34 -4.35 -13.53
CA ARG A 6 -4.78 -4.10 -13.54
C ARG A 6 -5.30 -3.71 -12.16
N LYS A 7 -6.50 -3.17 -12.12
CA LYS A 7 -7.24 -2.98 -10.86
C LYS A 7 -7.48 -4.35 -10.21
N GLY A 8 -7.31 -4.39 -8.89
CA GLY A 8 -7.66 -5.57 -8.10
C GLY A 8 -9.16 -5.79 -8.03
N ILE A 9 -9.56 -7.04 -7.94
CA ILE A 9 -10.96 -7.46 -7.76
C ILE A 9 -11.10 -8.27 -6.47
N LYS A 10 -12.32 -8.49 -6.02
CA LYS A 10 -12.59 -9.17 -4.74
C LYS A 10 -11.90 -10.54 -4.64
N SER A 11 -11.87 -11.32 -5.72
CA SER A 11 -11.22 -12.64 -5.75
C SER A 11 -9.69 -12.61 -5.61
N ASP A 12 -9.05 -11.45 -5.78
CA ASP A 12 -7.60 -11.31 -5.59
C ASP A 12 -7.23 -11.21 -4.10
N LEU A 13 -8.18 -10.87 -3.23
CA LEU A 13 -7.92 -10.50 -1.84
C LEU A 13 -7.22 -11.58 -1.01
N SER A 14 -7.50 -12.84 -1.27
CA SER A 14 -6.81 -13.95 -0.61
C SER A 14 -5.29 -13.89 -0.86
N THR A 15 -4.89 -13.69 -2.11
CA THR A 15 -3.48 -13.55 -2.49
C THR A 15 -2.89 -12.23 -2.03
N VAL A 16 -3.67 -11.15 -2.10
CA VAL A 16 -3.26 -9.82 -1.59
C VAL A 16 -2.95 -9.88 -0.10
N LEU A 17 -3.82 -10.51 0.71
CA LEU A 17 -3.58 -10.68 2.15
C LEU A 17 -2.31 -11.49 2.43
N ALA A 18 -2.05 -12.53 1.63
CA ALA A 18 -0.81 -13.30 1.75
C ALA A 18 0.42 -12.40 1.47
N LEU A 19 0.38 -11.55 0.43
CA LEU A 19 1.45 -10.62 0.11
C LEU A 19 1.66 -9.54 1.19
N ILE A 20 0.57 -9.05 1.80
CA ILE A 20 0.64 -8.12 2.94
C ILE A 20 1.37 -8.80 4.12
N LYS A 21 1.05 -10.06 4.41
CA LYS A 21 1.72 -10.82 5.48
C LYS A 21 3.20 -11.07 5.17
N GLU A 22 3.55 -11.39 3.92
CA GLU A 22 4.95 -11.51 3.50
C GLU A 22 5.72 -10.19 3.67
N LEU A 23 5.09 -9.05 3.37
CA LEU A 23 5.68 -7.73 3.59
C LEU A 23 5.86 -7.45 5.08
N ALA A 24 4.84 -7.72 5.90
CA ALA A 24 4.91 -7.53 7.34
C ALA A 24 5.97 -8.43 8.01
N ASP A 25 6.14 -9.66 7.53
CA ASP A 25 7.21 -10.56 7.98
C ASP A 25 8.60 -10.00 7.63
N TYR A 26 8.78 -9.52 6.41
CA TYR A 26 10.00 -8.84 5.98
C TYR A 26 10.31 -7.61 6.85
N GLU A 27 9.29 -6.92 7.32
CA GLU A 27 9.38 -5.74 8.19
C GLU A 27 9.45 -6.06 9.68
N ASN A 28 9.51 -7.37 10.06
CA ASN A 28 9.50 -7.88 11.43
C ASN A 28 8.27 -7.42 12.25
N ALA A 29 7.10 -7.36 11.61
CA ALA A 29 5.83 -6.89 12.16
C ALA A 29 4.64 -7.81 11.85
N LEU A 30 4.88 -9.08 11.52
CA LEU A 30 3.83 -10.04 11.14
C LEU A 30 2.76 -10.21 12.22
N ASP A 31 3.17 -10.13 13.49
CA ASP A 31 2.28 -10.19 14.67
C ASP A 31 1.30 -9.01 14.77
N GLN A 32 1.51 -7.96 13.99
CA GLN A 32 0.64 -6.77 13.96
C GLN A 32 -0.43 -6.83 12.86
N VAL A 33 -0.46 -7.89 12.06
CA VAL A 33 -1.46 -8.06 10.97
C VAL A 33 -2.72 -8.70 11.53
N ASP A 34 -3.65 -7.87 11.99
CA ASP A 34 -4.94 -8.29 12.56
C ASP A 34 -6.07 -8.35 11.52
N VAL A 35 -5.89 -7.72 10.35
CA VAL A 35 -6.92 -7.65 9.32
C VAL A 35 -7.23 -9.04 8.75
N THR A 36 -8.54 -9.33 8.61
CA THR A 36 -9.02 -10.58 8.04
C THR A 36 -9.45 -10.42 6.59
N LEU A 37 -9.54 -11.53 5.86
CA LEU A 37 -10.06 -11.53 4.48
C LEU A 37 -11.47 -10.93 4.43
N SER A 38 -12.35 -11.32 5.35
CA SER A 38 -13.72 -10.80 5.44
C SER A 38 -13.75 -9.27 5.68
N GLN A 39 -12.81 -8.76 6.50
CA GLN A 39 -12.70 -7.33 6.72
C GLN A 39 -12.25 -6.61 5.43
N LEU A 40 -11.26 -7.14 4.72
CA LEU A 40 -10.82 -6.58 3.44
C LEU A 40 -11.94 -6.58 2.40
N GLU A 41 -12.71 -7.67 2.31
CA GLU A 41 -13.84 -7.75 1.40
C GLU A 41 -14.87 -6.66 1.68
N LYS A 42 -15.26 -6.53 2.93
CA LYS A 42 -16.24 -5.53 3.37
C LYS A 42 -15.76 -4.10 3.07
N ASP A 43 -14.52 -3.80 3.47
CA ASP A 43 -13.99 -2.44 3.43
C ASP A 43 -13.58 -1.98 2.02
N GLY A 44 -13.29 -2.90 1.12
CA GLY A 44 -12.85 -2.58 -0.23
C GLY A 44 -13.91 -2.76 -1.31
N PHE A 45 -14.89 -3.65 -1.10
CA PHE A 45 -15.80 -4.09 -2.17
C PHE A 45 -17.29 -4.00 -1.81
N GLU A 46 -17.62 -3.57 -0.60
CA GLU A 46 -19.01 -3.36 -0.17
C GLU A 46 -19.23 -1.88 0.19
N GLY A 47 -20.14 -1.21 -0.51
CA GLY A 47 -20.45 0.20 -0.28
C GLY A 47 -19.36 1.15 -0.82
N ASN A 48 -18.96 2.14 -0.01
CA ASN A 48 -17.90 3.08 -0.36
C ASN A 48 -16.54 2.49 0.06
N PRO A 49 -15.65 2.20 -0.88
CA PRO A 49 -14.38 1.57 -0.55
C PRO A 49 -13.46 2.51 0.26
N TYR A 50 -12.82 1.96 1.28
CA TYR A 50 -11.79 2.65 2.04
C TYR A 50 -10.42 2.58 1.37
N TYR A 51 -10.23 1.66 0.44
CA TYR A 51 -8.99 1.45 -0.27
C TYR A 51 -9.21 0.97 -1.71
N TYR A 52 -8.14 0.98 -2.49
CA TYR A 52 -8.07 0.50 -3.87
C TYR A 52 -6.85 -0.37 -4.07
N LEU A 53 -6.90 -1.22 -5.08
CA LEU A 53 -5.82 -2.15 -5.41
C LEU A 53 -5.40 -2.01 -6.88
N LEU A 54 -4.09 -2.01 -7.11
CA LEU A 54 -3.48 -2.43 -8.35
C LEU A 54 -2.76 -3.74 -8.12
N VAL A 55 -2.87 -4.67 -9.06
CA VAL A 55 -2.18 -5.95 -9.00
C VAL A 55 -1.33 -6.16 -10.26
N ALA A 56 -0.18 -6.78 -10.08
CA ALA A 56 0.62 -7.32 -11.16
C ALA A 56 0.28 -8.80 -11.32
N GLU A 57 -0.20 -9.17 -12.49
CA GLU A 57 -0.61 -10.52 -12.84
C GLU A 57 0.32 -11.11 -13.90
N LEU A 58 0.76 -12.34 -13.70
CA LEU A 58 1.49 -13.16 -14.64
C LEU A 58 0.86 -14.55 -14.65
N ASP A 59 0.48 -15.04 -15.83
CA ASP A 59 -0.12 -16.37 -16.01
C ASP A 59 -1.28 -16.66 -15.04
N ASN A 60 -2.19 -15.67 -14.87
CA ASN A 60 -3.31 -15.68 -13.93
C ASN A 60 -2.91 -15.75 -12.44
N GLN A 61 -1.66 -15.49 -12.12
CA GLN A 61 -1.19 -15.42 -10.73
C GLN A 61 -0.87 -13.97 -10.35
N ILE A 62 -1.33 -13.54 -9.18
CA ILE A 62 -0.94 -12.26 -8.61
C ILE A 62 0.47 -12.38 -8.04
N ILE A 63 1.38 -11.57 -8.57
CA ILE A 63 2.80 -11.56 -8.21
C ILE A 63 3.25 -10.25 -7.55
N GLY A 64 2.36 -9.28 -7.45
CA GLY A 64 2.62 -8.02 -6.77
C GLY A 64 1.35 -7.22 -6.58
N VAL A 65 1.36 -6.34 -5.61
CA VAL A 65 0.25 -5.46 -5.26
C VAL A 65 0.73 -4.07 -4.89
N CYS A 66 -0.10 -3.10 -5.21
CA CYS A 66 -0.09 -1.75 -4.71
C CYS A 66 -1.45 -1.51 -4.05
N PHE A 67 -1.44 -1.38 -2.73
CA PHE A 67 -2.60 -1.07 -1.90
C PHE A 67 -2.58 0.42 -1.59
N TYR A 68 -3.64 1.17 -1.93
CA TYR A 68 -3.65 2.62 -1.78
C TYR A 68 -5.03 3.16 -1.43
N PHE A 69 -5.05 4.37 -0.89
CA PHE A 69 -6.27 5.12 -0.62
C PHE A 69 -6.07 6.62 -0.88
N ILE A 70 -7.15 7.37 -0.87
CA ILE A 70 -7.10 8.82 -1.07
C ILE A 70 -7.13 9.50 0.30
N ARG A 71 -6.05 10.21 0.61
CA ARG A 71 -5.90 11.04 1.80
C ARG A 71 -6.09 12.51 1.43
N TYR A 72 -6.71 13.28 2.29
CA TYR A 72 -6.78 14.73 2.11
C TYR A 72 -5.71 15.41 2.97
N SER A 73 -4.86 16.19 2.33
CA SER A 73 -3.90 17.07 2.99
C SER A 73 -4.47 18.48 3.03
N THR A 74 -4.59 19.07 4.23
CA THR A 74 -5.04 20.45 4.37
C THR A 74 -4.08 21.47 3.74
N TRP A 75 -2.86 21.07 3.45
CA TRP A 75 -1.85 21.91 2.82
C TRP A 75 -1.77 21.74 1.30
N LYS A 76 -2.14 20.57 0.77
CA LYS A 76 -1.90 20.21 -0.63
C LYS A 76 -3.16 19.80 -1.39
N GLY A 77 -4.21 19.33 -0.70
CA GLY A 77 -5.41 18.80 -1.34
C GLY A 77 -5.45 17.26 -1.35
N LYS A 78 -5.97 16.68 -2.41
CA LYS A 78 -6.11 15.23 -2.57
C LYS A 78 -4.76 14.57 -2.83
N VAL A 79 -4.41 13.59 -2.02
CA VAL A 79 -3.14 12.86 -2.11
C VAL A 79 -3.44 11.36 -2.23
N LEU A 80 -2.89 10.70 -3.24
CA LEU A 80 -2.87 9.25 -3.27
C LEU A 80 -1.84 8.77 -2.23
N PHE A 81 -2.30 8.00 -1.24
CA PHE A 81 -1.42 7.42 -0.24
C PHE A 81 -1.24 5.93 -0.52
N LEU A 82 0.00 5.55 -0.78
CA LEU A 82 0.41 4.17 -1.00
C LEU A 82 0.65 3.53 0.37
N GLU A 83 -0.23 2.63 0.79
CA GLU A 83 -0.14 1.94 2.08
C GLU A 83 0.86 0.79 2.01
N ASP A 84 0.59 -0.19 1.15
CA ASP A 84 1.48 -1.32 0.91
C ASP A 84 1.89 -1.42 -0.54
N PHE A 85 3.14 -1.76 -0.75
CA PHE A 85 3.74 -1.92 -2.07
C PHE A 85 4.70 -3.09 -2.06
N VAL A 86 4.29 -4.22 -2.62
CA VAL A 86 5.05 -5.45 -2.55
C VAL A 86 5.05 -6.21 -3.88
N VAL A 87 6.18 -6.81 -4.21
CA VAL A 87 6.35 -7.79 -5.28
C VAL A 87 6.91 -9.05 -4.64
N LYS A 88 6.35 -10.21 -4.98
CA LYS A 88 6.84 -11.53 -4.54
C LYS A 88 8.35 -11.65 -4.75
N GLU A 89 9.05 -12.23 -3.80
CA GLU A 89 10.50 -12.24 -3.76
C GLU A 89 11.12 -12.79 -5.04
N GLU A 90 10.63 -13.92 -5.54
CA GLU A 90 11.11 -14.59 -6.76
C GLU A 90 10.89 -13.78 -8.05
N PHE A 91 10.05 -12.74 -7.98
CA PHE A 91 9.75 -11.85 -9.10
C PHE A 91 10.37 -10.46 -8.96
N ARG A 92 11.10 -10.19 -7.87
CA ARG A 92 11.79 -8.90 -7.68
C ARG A 92 12.91 -8.72 -8.70
N ARG A 93 13.34 -7.48 -8.87
CA ARG A 93 14.42 -7.06 -9.81
C ARG A 93 14.14 -7.37 -11.30
N LYS A 94 12.88 -7.64 -11.65
CA LYS A 94 12.41 -7.87 -13.04
C LYS A 94 11.56 -6.70 -13.59
N GLY A 95 11.65 -5.52 -12.96
CA GLY A 95 10.93 -4.32 -13.41
C GLY A 95 9.48 -4.20 -12.93
N ILE A 96 8.91 -5.22 -12.29
CA ILE A 96 7.49 -5.29 -11.91
C ILE A 96 7.09 -4.18 -10.94
N GLY A 97 7.93 -3.90 -9.95
CA GLY A 97 7.71 -2.78 -9.04
C GLY A 97 7.66 -1.44 -9.79
N GLY A 98 8.51 -1.25 -10.80
CA GLY A 98 8.44 -0.08 -11.68
C GLY A 98 7.09 0.04 -12.37
N MET A 99 6.61 -1.05 -12.98
CA MET A 99 5.31 -1.06 -13.68
C MET A 99 4.14 -0.70 -12.76
N LEU A 100 4.08 -1.29 -11.55
CA LEU A 100 3.06 -0.97 -10.54
C LEU A 100 3.14 0.49 -10.09
N PHE A 101 4.33 0.98 -9.78
CA PHE A 101 4.53 2.34 -9.30
C PHE A 101 4.20 3.38 -10.37
N GLU A 102 4.62 3.15 -11.61
CA GLU A 102 4.31 4.01 -12.74
C GLU A 102 2.81 4.04 -13.06
N GLU A 103 2.09 2.92 -12.88
CA GLU A 103 0.64 2.92 -13.00
C GLU A 103 -0.02 3.73 -11.88
N THR A 104 0.50 3.66 -10.66
CA THR A 104 0.06 4.51 -9.54
C THR A 104 0.25 6.00 -9.85
N ILE A 105 1.40 6.36 -10.46
CA ILE A 105 1.66 7.73 -10.94
C ILE A 105 0.66 8.14 -12.03
N ARG A 106 0.34 7.25 -12.98
CA ARG A 106 -0.66 7.52 -14.04
C ARG A 106 -2.05 7.76 -13.45
N ILE A 107 -2.46 6.96 -12.46
CA ILE A 107 -3.72 7.17 -11.74
C ILE A 107 -3.70 8.52 -11.03
N SER A 108 -2.65 8.85 -10.31
CA SER A 108 -2.50 10.13 -9.61
C SER A 108 -2.66 11.31 -10.56
N LYS A 109 -2.05 11.23 -11.74
CA LYS A 109 -2.18 12.25 -12.79
C LYS A 109 -3.60 12.32 -13.36
N LYS A 110 -4.20 11.18 -13.67
CA LYS A 110 -5.56 11.10 -14.25
C LYS A 110 -6.62 11.66 -13.31
N GLU A 111 -6.50 11.36 -12.02
CA GLU A 111 -7.44 11.78 -10.98
C GLU A 111 -7.10 13.18 -10.39
N ASN A 112 -6.15 13.91 -11.00
CA ASN A 112 -5.68 15.22 -10.55
C ASN A 112 -5.34 15.24 -9.07
N MET A 113 -4.49 14.28 -8.63
CA MET A 113 -3.97 14.27 -7.27
C MET A 113 -2.87 15.32 -7.11
N ASP A 114 -2.86 15.98 -5.95
CA ASP A 114 -1.86 16.98 -5.59
C ASP A 114 -0.56 16.36 -5.07
N GLY A 115 -0.53 15.05 -4.89
CA GLY A 115 0.66 14.31 -4.48
C GLY A 115 0.46 12.80 -4.47
N LEU A 116 1.58 12.09 -4.43
CA LEU A 116 1.70 10.66 -4.19
C LEU A 116 2.61 10.47 -2.98
N HIS A 117 2.09 9.95 -1.88
CA HIS A 117 2.80 9.81 -0.61
C HIS A 117 2.83 8.35 -0.17
N TRP A 118 3.84 8.00 0.60
CA TRP A 118 4.01 6.68 1.24
C TRP A 118 4.89 6.81 2.47
N GLN A 119 5.01 5.71 3.21
CA GLN A 119 6.00 5.53 4.26
C GLN A 119 6.98 4.43 3.83
N VAL A 120 8.21 4.53 4.30
CA VAL A 120 9.25 3.53 4.08
C VAL A 120 10.13 3.47 5.33
N LEU A 121 10.48 2.26 5.77
CA LEU A 121 11.37 2.07 6.90
C LEU A 121 12.77 2.59 6.55
N ASP A 122 13.40 3.27 7.47
CA ASP A 122 14.70 3.95 7.29
C ASP A 122 15.84 2.98 6.94
N TRP A 123 15.74 1.74 7.38
CA TRP A 123 16.68 0.67 7.09
C TRP A 123 16.41 -0.06 5.75
N ASN A 124 15.23 0.15 5.11
CA ASN A 124 14.87 -0.54 3.87
C ASN A 124 15.58 0.04 2.65
N THR A 125 16.90 -0.19 2.60
CA THR A 125 17.77 0.32 1.53
C THR A 125 17.29 -0.04 0.12
N PRO A 126 16.79 -1.26 -0.18
CA PRO A 126 16.27 -1.57 -1.51
C PRO A 126 15.10 -0.67 -1.92
N ALA A 127 14.15 -0.42 -1.02
CA ALA A 127 13.01 0.47 -1.28
C ALA A 127 13.45 1.92 -1.41
N LEU A 128 14.33 2.41 -0.54
CA LEU A 128 14.89 3.76 -0.63
C LEU A 128 15.60 3.99 -1.97
N ASN A 129 16.39 3.02 -2.44
CA ASN A 129 17.06 3.09 -3.74
C ASN A 129 16.07 3.04 -4.91
N PHE A 130 14.99 2.30 -4.77
CA PHE A 130 13.91 2.28 -5.75
C PHE A 130 13.27 3.66 -5.91
N TYR A 131 12.88 4.30 -4.81
CA TYR A 131 12.23 5.62 -4.85
C TYR A 131 13.17 6.75 -5.29
N LYS A 132 14.46 6.66 -5.03
CA LYS A 132 15.47 7.61 -5.55
C LYS A 132 15.46 7.70 -7.08
N LYS A 133 15.17 6.62 -7.80
CA LYS A 133 15.08 6.62 -9.27
C LYS A 133 13.98 7.56 -9.79
N TYR A 134 12.93 7.77 -9.00
CA TYR A 134 11.82 8.67 -9.30
C TYR A 134 12.03 10.07 -8.72
N LYS A 135 13.23 10.38 -8.22
CA LYS A 135 13.58 11.67 -7.59
C LYS A 135 12.66 12.02 -6.40
N ALA A 136 12.19 10.98 -5.68
CA ALA A 136 11.34 11.16 -4.53
C ALA A 136 12.07 11.87 -3.39
N THR A 137 11.37 12.77 -2.71
CA THR A 137 11.86 13.39 -1.47
C THR A 137 11.51 12.47 -0.29
N ILE A 138 12.50 12.05 0.48
CA ILE A 138 12.34 11.27 1.71
C ILE A 138 12.66 12.17 2.89
N SER A 139 11.77 12.20 3.88
CA SER A 139 11.90 13.01 5.11
C SER A 139 11.66 12.16 6.34
N SER A 140 12.42 12.41 7.40
CA SER A 140 12.29 11.75 8.71
C SER A 140 11.85 12.70 9.83
N THR A 141 11.32 13.89 9.48
CA THR A 141 10.98 14.92 10.47
C THR A 141 9.67 14.68 11.22
N TRP A 142 8.78 13.84 10.67
CA TRP A 142 7.50 13.53 11.29
C TRP A 142 7.53 12.20 12.02
N LEU A 143 7.13 12.21 13.29
CA LEU A 143 6.97 11.00 14.09
C LEU A 143 5.57 10.43 13.88
N ASN A 144 5.47 9.10 13.86
CA ASN A 144 4.19 8.40 13.81
C ASN A 144 3.59 8.28 15.21
N GLY A 145 2.34 8.73 15.40
CA GLY A 145 1.57 8.52 16.62
C GLY A 145 0.38 7.60 16.34
N ARG A 146 0.08 6.69 17.26
CA ARG A 146 -1.07 5.78 17.14
C ARG A 146 -1.65 5.43 18.51
N LEU A 147 -2.96 5.20 18.53
CA LEU A 147 -3.66 4.48 19.59
C LEU A 147 -4.28 3.23 18.96
N ASN A 148 -4.09 2.07 19.56
CA ASN A 148 -4.75 0.85 19.11
C ASN A 148 -6.22 0.81 19.54
N LYS A 149 -6.98 -0.18 19.04
CA LYS A 149 -8.41 -0.34 19.31
C LYS A 149 -8.71 -0.46 20.81
N GLU A 150 -7.87 -1.17 21.54
CA GLU A 150 -8.04 -1.36 22.99
C GLU A 150 -7.80 -0.05 23.75
N GLN A 151 -6.75 0.68 23.41
CA GLN A 151 -6.47 2.00 24.00
C GLN A 151 -7.62 2.97 23.74
N ILE A 152 -8.17 3.01 22.54
CA ILE A 152 -9.33 3.86 22.21
C ILE A 152 -10.55 3.47 23.04
N LYS A 153 -10.84 2.17 23.15
CA LYS A 153 -11.97 1.66 23.93
C LYS A 153 -11.85 1.97 25.44
N ASN A 154 -10.63 1.96 25.97
CA ASN A 154 -10.35 2.09 27.38
C ASN A 154 -10.01 3.53 27.82
N ILE A 155 -9.95 4.49 26.89
CA ILE A 155 -9.82 5.91 27.25
C ILE A 155 -11.07 6.30 28.04
N LYS A 156 -10.86 6.67 29.31
CA LYS A 156 -11.87 7.31 30.10
C LYS A 156 -12.07 8.73 29.60
N ASP A 157 -13.30 9.22 29.67
CA ASP A 157 -13.56 10.61 29.32
C ASP A 157 -12.63 11.50 30.16
N LEU A 158 -11.78 12.24 29.45
CA LEU A 158 -10.92 13.26 30.04
C LEU A 158 -11.79 14.49 30.28
N ALA A 159 -12.68 14.39 31.27
CA ALA A 159 -13.51 15.52 31.72
C ALA A 159 -12.69 16.48 32.59
#